data_201c9b1ab6d10150fd3bd1d69486e704
#
_entry.id   201c9b1ab6d10150fd3bd1d69486e704
#
_cell.length_a   1.000
_cell.length_b   1.000
_cell.length_c   1.000
_cell.angle_alpha   90.00
_cell.angle_beta   90.00
_cell.angle_gamma   90.00
#
_symmetry.space_group_name_H-M   'P 1'
#
loop_
_entity.id
_entity.type
_entity.pdbx_description
1 polymer ?
#
loop_
_entity_poly.entity_id
_entity_poly.type
_entity_poly.pdbx_seq_one_letter_code
_entity_poly.pdbx_strand_id
1 'polypeptide(L)'
;MSQRFDVIVVGAGPAGLTAAQRLASRGFKVLVVERGRRPGSKNVYGGRIYAHVLDKLYPEYVKEAPVERWVRKERLTMLTKDSGVTLEFETKATEHKSFTAYLSNFTEWLDRKAEAAGALVVTETPVDNLITKDGKVIGVKSGSDEVYGDVVIVAEGINRLVLESSGLAPKLQPSLVGLGVKEVIKLGRNEINERFNLDEDEGLAWALAGYPTHYVPGGAFIYTNKDAITLGIVVYLEHGGKLDVPVYDLIEEFRLHPFVSRLLKGGQLLEYSAHLTPIVGLKAMPPRLYGNGYLVVGDAAGFLLHLGVLIRGVDFAMESGRLAAEAIIKAHDQGKYDEEALSIYHQLLNESFILREFNAFKNAHKALNNPRLYSDYVMLANAFMSRYFDVDGTPRRIWDTFMKTKGKLTLVDLTRDALSLVMNL
;
A
#
# COMPACT_ATOMS: atom_id res chain seq x y z
N MET A 1 18.09 7.06 -36.47
CA MET A 1 17.84 5.64 -36.10
C MET A 1 17.07 5.67 -34.79
N SER A 2 15.87 5.13 -34.71
CA SER A 2 15.14 5.01 -33.45
C SER A 2 15.92 4.09 -32.50
N GLN A 3 16.19 4.56 -31.28
CA GLN A 3 16.92 3.80 -30.30
C GLN A 3 16.04 2.62 -29.86
N ARG A 4 16.53 1.39 -29.99
CA ARG A 4 15.81 0.17 -29.58
C ARG A 4 16.38 -0.38 -28.27
N PHE A 5 15.51 -0.80 -27.38
CA PHE A 5 15.82 -1.42 -26.09
C PHE A 5 15.37 -2.88 -26.10
N ASP A 6 15.98 -3.71 -25.26
CA ASP A 6 15.49 -5.06 -25.04
C ASP A 6 14.19 -4.99 -24.20
N VAL A 7 14.18 -4.13 -23.16
CA VAL A 7 13.03 -3.97 -22.28
C VAL A 7 12.75 -2.50 -21.99
N ILE A 8 11.48 -2.12 -22.10
CA ILE A 8 10.99 -0.81 -21.65
C ILE A 8 10.14 -1.01 -20.40
N VAL A 9 10.40 -0.25 -19.35
CA VAL A 9 9.64 -0.25 -18.10
C VAL A 9 8.87 1.06 -17.98
N VAL A 10 7.55 0.99 -17.88
CA VAL A 10 6.66 2.14 -17.72
C VAL A 10 6.39 2.36 -16.25
N GLY A 11 7.04 3.36 -15.66
CA GLY A 11 6.94 3.73 -14.24
C GLY A 11 8.16 3.31 -13.40
N ALA A 12 8.78 4.29 -12.76
CA ALA A 12 9.92 4.13 -11.85
C ALA A 12 9.47 4.00 -10.38
N GLY A 13 8.45 3.18 -10.12
CA GLY A 13 8.06 2.75 -8.78
C GLY A 13 8.85 1.51 -8.32
N PRO A 14 8.62 1.02 -7.08
CA PRO A 14 9.33 -0.14 -6.54
C PRO A 14 9.29 -1.39 -7.45
N ALA A 15 8.16 -1.65 -8.13
CA ALA A 15 8.04 -2.78 -9.07
C ALA A 15 8.92 -2.61 -10.30
N GLY A 16 8.82 -1.44 -10.96
CA GLY A 16 9.57 -1.16 -12.20
C GLY A 16 11.06 -1.11 -11.98
N LEU A 17 11.52 -0.43 -10.92
CA LEU A 17 12.94 -0.30 -10.60
C LEU A 17 13.56 -1.64 -10.18
N THR A 18 12.82 -2.49 -9.44
CA THR A 18 13.30 -3.84 -9.12
C THR A 18 13.45 -4.70 -10.38
N ALA A 19 12.48 -4.62 -11.30
CA ALA A 19 12.58 -5.33 -12.59
C ALA A 19 13.76 -4.81 -13.42
N ALA A 20 13.90 -3.49 -13.52
CA ALA A 20 14.96 -2.83 -14.28
C ALA A 20 16.35 -3.20 -13.75
N GLN A 21 16.54 -3.11 -12.43
CA GLN A 21 17.81 -3.49 -11.80
C GLN A 21 18.16 -4.95 -12.10
N ARG A 22 17.18 -5.85 -11.98
CA ARG A 22 17.40 -7.28 -12.21
C ARG A 22 17.77 -7.60 -13.65
N LEU A 23 17.09 -6.97 -14.62
CA LEU A 23 17.36 -7.14 -16.06
C LEU A 23 18.69 -6.51 -16.48
N ALA A 24 18.94 -5.27 -16.06
CA ALA A 24 20.20 -4.59 -16.39
C ALA A 24 21.41 -5.32 -15.82
N SER A 25 21.34 -5.87 -14.60
CA SER A 25 22.41 -6.71 -14.02
C SER A 25 22.68 -8.01 -14.81
N ARG A 26 21.78 -8.40 -15.71
CA ARG A 26 21.92 -9.54 -16.63
C ARG A 26 22.32 -9.11 -18.06
N GLY A 27 22.67 -7.83 -18.24
CA GLY A 27 23.16 -7.31 -19.53
C GLY A 27 22.06 -6.85 -20.50
N PHE A 28 20.77 -6.85 -20.10
CA PHE A 28 19.72 -6.31 -20.93
C PHE A 28 19.82 -4.78 -21.03
N LYS A 29 19.54 -4.25 -22.22
CA LYS A 29 19.42 -2.82 -22.46
C LYS A 29 18.03 -2.35 -22.01
N VAL A 30 17.95 -1.81 -20.78
CA VAL A 30 16.68 -1.45 -20.13
C VAL A 30 16.49 0.06 -20.15
N LEU A 31 15.30 0.50 -20.59
CA LEU A 31 14.82 1.88 -20.44
C LEU A 31 13.69 1.89 -19.40
N VAL A 32 13.80 2.74 -18.39
CA VAL A 32 12.71 3.07 -17.48
C VAL A 32 12.19 4.47 -17.81
N VAL A 33 10.87 4.60 -18.02
CA VAL A 33 10.21 5.87 -18.34
C VAL A 33 9.31 6.28 -17.18
N GLU A 34 9.61 7.43 -16.57
CA GLU A 34 8.89 7.97 -15.42
C GLU A 34 8.26 9.34 -15.75
N ARG A 35 6.98 9.49 -15.44
CA ARG A 35 6.24 10.76 -15.64
C ARG A 35 6.56 11.84 -14.61
N GLY A 36 7.08 11.47 -13.45
CA GLY A 36 7.46 12.38 -12.38
C GLY A 36 8.81 13.06 -12.64
N ARG A 37 9.11 14.12 -11.89
CA ARG A 37 10.41 14.83 -11.97
C ARG A 37 11.60 13.96 -11.55
N ARG A 38 11.33 12.95 -10.71
CA ARG A 38 12.29 11.94 -10.27
C ARG A 38 11.50 10.70 -9.82
N PRO A 39 12.13 9.51 -9.80
CA PRO A 39 11.54 8.32 -9.20
C PRO A 39 11.07 8.59 -7.78
N GLY A 40 9.86 8.18 -7.45
CA GLY A 40 9.25 8.40 -6.14
C GLY A 40 8.69 9.80 -5.86
N SER A 41 8.88 10.79 -6.74
CA SER A 41 8.41 12.18 -6.49
C SER A 41 6.89 12.33 -6.32
N LYS A 42 6.12 11.34 -6.74
CA LYS A 42 4.66 11.26 -6.55
C LYS A 42 4.24 10.37 -5.39
N ASN A 43 5.20 9.77 -4.71
CA ASN A 43 4.99 8.82 -3.63
C ASN A 43 5.23 9.49 -2.29
N VAL A 44 4.44 10.50 -1.97
CA VAL A 44 4.48 11.11 -0.64
C VAL A 44 3.88 10.11 0.35
N TYR A 45 4.74 9.38 1.01
CA TYR A 45 4.34 8.33 1.93
C TYR A 45 5.46 8.05 2.95
N GLY A 46 5.23 8.39 4.21
CA GLY A 46 5.97 7.84 5.32
C GLY A 46 5.19 6.63 5.84
N GLY A 47 5.33 5.49 5.21
CA GLY A 47 4.58 4.29 5.53
C GLY A 47 5.44 3.13 5.95
N ARG A 48 4.80 2.00 6.26
CA ARG A 48 5.45 0.77 6.66
C ARG A 48 5.87 -0.05 5.44
N ILE A 49 7.11 -0.53 5.43
CA ILE A 49 7.65 -1.47 4.45
C ILE A 49 7.98 -2.79 5.16
N TYR A 50 7.52 -3.90 4.62
CA TYR A 50 7.84 -5.25 5.08
C TYR A 50 9.11 -5.74 4.40
N ALA A 51 10.09 -6.19 5.19
CA ALA A 51 11.47 -6.37 4.75
C ALA A 51 11.77 -7.73 4.12
N HIS A 52 10.90 -8.73 4.24
CA HIS A 52 11.18 -10.12 3.84
C HIS A 52 11.60 -10.30 2.38
N VAL A 53 11.20 -9.39 1.49
CA VAL A 53 11.61 -9.40 0.08
C VAL A 53 13.02 -8.81 -0.06
N LEU A 54 13.35 -7.82 0.77
CA LEU A 54 14.66 -7.17 0.76
C LEU A 54 15.78 -8.12 1.16
N ASP A 55 15.53 -9.06 2.07
CA ASP A 55 16.49 -10.10 2.47
C ASP A 55 17.05 -10.88 1.26
N LYS A 56 16.22 -11.06 0.23
CA LYS A 56 16.58 -11.78 -1.01
C LYS A 56 17.16 -10.86 -2.08
N LEU A 57 16.59 -9.65 -2.22
CA LEU A 57 16.91 -8.74 -3.33
C LEU A 57 18.12 -7.85 -3.03
N TYR A 58 18.23 -7.41 -1.80
CA TYR A 58 19.23 -6.44 -1.35
C TYR A 58 19.73 -6.80 0.06
N PRO A 59 20.54 -7.87 0.24
CA PRO A 59 20.93 -8.35 1.57
C PRO A 59 21.53 -7.30 2.50
N GLU A 60 22.17 -6.26 1.95
CA GLU A 60 22.77 -5.15 2.71
C GLU A 60 21.77 -4.01 3.02
N TYR A 61 20.47 -4.19 2.73
CA TYR A 61 19.46 -3.12 2.88
C TYR A 61 19.41 -2.51 4.29
N VAL A 62 19.71 -3.29 5.33
CA VAL A 62 19.72 -2.81 6.73
C VAL A 62 20.68 -1.63 6.91
N LYS A 63 21.79 -1.61 6.15
CA LYS A 63 22.80 -0.54 6.19
C LYS A 63 22.56 0.56 5.17
N GLU A 64 21.95 0.24 4.04
CA GLU A 64 21.92 1.10 2.85
C GLU A 64 20.55 1.73 2.58
N ALA A 65 19.45 1.06 2.93
CA ALA A 65 18.12 1.57 2.68
C ALA A 65 17.80 2.75 3.63
N PRO A 66 16.98 3.71 3.18
CA PRO A 66 16.59 4.87 3.98
C PRO A 66 15.54 4.51 5.01
N VAL A 67 15.93 3.65 5.97
CA VAL A 67 15.09 3.26 7.10
C VAL A 67 14.90 4.45 8.03
N GLU A 68 13.66 4.76 8.35
CA GLU A 68 13.33 5.75 9.36
C GLU A 68 13.36 5.11 10.75
N ARG A 69 12.47 4.16 11.03
CA ARG A 69 12.42 3.42 12.31
C ARG A 69 12.01 1.97 12.07
N TRP A 70 12.54 1.07 12.89
CA TRP A 70 12.13 -0.34 12.90
C TRP A 70 10.84 -0.51 13.69
N VAL A 71 9.78 -1.03 13.05
CA VAL A 71 8.49 -1.22 13.72
C VAL A 71 8.57 -2.35 14.72
N ARG A 72 8.39 -2.02 16.01
CA ARG A 72 8.33 -2.94 17.15
C ARG A 72 7.01 -2.88 17.89
N LYS A 73 6.29 -1.76 17.75
CA LYS A 73 4.98 -1.54 18.36
C LYS A 73 3.88 -1.52 17.31
N GLU A 74 2.84 -2.27 17.60
CA GLU A 74 1.60 -2.27 16.83
C GLU A 74 0.49 -1.74 17.73
N ARG A 75 -0.27 -0.78 17.24
CA ARG A 75 -1.38 -0.22 17.99
C ARG A 75 -2.65 -0.22 17.16
N LEU A 76 -3.76 -0.65 17.76
CA LEU A 76 -5.09 -0.60 17.16
C LEU A 76 -6.01 0.20 18.08
N THR A 77 -6.70 1.20 17.55
CA THR A 77 -7.65 2.01 18.31
C THR A 77 -9.01 2.05 17.65
N MET A 78 -10.04 1.79 18.45
CA MET A 78 -11.43 2.09 18.14
C MET A 78 -11.74 3.48 18.69
N LEU A 79 -11.80 4.51 17.82
CA LEU A 79 -11.89 5.91 18.16
C LEU A 79 -13.30 6.44 17.92
N THR A 80 -13.89 7.07 18.95
CA THR A 80 -15.09 7.91 18.81
C THR A 80 -14.68 9.39 18.82
N LYS A 81 -15.61 10.30 18.80
CA LYS A 81 -15.34 11.74 18.84
C LYS A 81 -14.64 12.18 20.14
N ASP A 82 -14.88 11.49 21.24
CA ASP A 82 -14.49 11.89 22.59
C ASP A 82 -13.83 10.78 23.42
N SER A 83 -13.77 9.57 22.91
CA SER A 83 -13.20 8.41 23.59
C SER A 83 -12.45 7.47 22.65
N GLY A 84 -11.59 6.61 23.19
CA GLY A 84 -10.84 5.63 22.42
C GLY A 84 -10.47 4.41 23.23
N VAL A 85 -10.67 3.23 22.66
CA VAL A 85 -10.19 1.95 23.21
C VAL A 85 -9.02 1.49 22.38
N THR A 86 -7.86 1.33 23.02
CA THR A 86 -6.60 1.00 22.35
C THR A 86 -6.06 -0.33 22.84
N LEU A 87 -5.68 -1.18 21.88
CA LEU A 87 -4.86 -2.36 22.08
C LEU A 87 -3.46 -2.05 21.57
N GLU A 88 -2.45 -2.32 22.36
CA GLU A 88 -1.04 -2.20 21.96
C GLU A 88 -0.34 -3.55 22.11
N PHE A 89 0.47 -3.89 21.13
CA PHE A 89 1.35 -5.05 21.11
C PHE A 89 2.78 -4.59 20.82
N GLU A 90 3.70 -5.02 21.64
CA GLU A 90 5.12 -4.74 21.51
C GLU A 90 5.92 -6.04 21.57
N THR A 91 6.92 -6.20 20.70
CA THR A 91 7.77 -7.37 20.70
C THR A 91 9.15 -7.10 20.08
N LYS A 92 10.17 -7.69 20.67
CA LYS A 92 11.53 -7.73 20.10
C LYS A 92 11.69 -8.82 19.03
N ALA A 93 10.77 -9.78 18.96
CA ALA A 93 10.83 -10.88 18.00
C ALA A 93 10.64 -10.45 16.53
N THR A 94 10.15 -9.25 16.30
CA THR A 94 9.97 -8.67 14.95
C THR A 94 11.12 -7.74 14.53
N GLU A 95 12.28 -7.83 15.16
CA GLU A 95 13.43 -7.02 14.81
C GLU A 95 13.78 -7.17 13.32
N HIS A 96 13.93 -6.01 12.65
CA HIS A 96 14.22 -5.90 11.21
C HIS A 96 13.18 -6.55 10.27
N LYS A 97 11.97 -6.90 10.74
CA LYS A 97 10.93 -7.49 9.89
C LYS A 97 10.12 -6.45 9.11
N SER A 98 10.00 -5.24 9.64
CA SER A 98 9.41 -4.11 8.95
C SER A 98 9.90 -2.79 9.53
N PHE A 99 9.84 -1.75 8.71
CA PHE A 99 10.31 -0.42 9.08
C PHE A 99 9.43 0.65 8.46
N THR A 100 9.48 1.85 9.03
CA THR A 100 8.91 3.05 8.42
C THR A 100 9.93 3.69 7.49
N ALA A 101 9.47 4.24 6.37
CA ALA A 101 10.29 4.97 5.41
C ALA A 101 9.43 5.95 4.62
N TYR A 102 10.04 7.03 4.13
CA TYR A 102 9.44 7.82 3.05
C TYR A 102 9.59 7.05 1.76
N LEU A 103 8.48 6.72 1.12
CA LEU A 103 8.50 5.93 -0.12
C LEU A 103 9.24 6.66 -1.24
N SER A 104 9.24 7.99 -1.24
CA SER A 104 10.06 8.80 -2.15
C SER A 104 11.55 8.48 -2.02
N ASN A 105 12.08 8.51 -0.79
CA ASN A 105 13.49 8.23 -0.51
C ASN A 105 13.82 6.75 -0.78
N PHE A 106 12.91 5.84 -0.44
CA PHE A 106 13.08 4.43 -0.71
C PHE A 106 13.09 4.12 -2.20
N THR A 107 12.23 4.77 -2.98
CA THR A 107 12.21 4.63 -4.45
C THR A 107 13.45 5.23 -5.08
N GLU A 108 13.96 6.36 -4.59
CA GLU A 108 15.22 6.94 -5.04
C GLU A 108 16.43 6.05 -4.73
N TRP A 109 16.40 5.34 -3.59
CA TRP A 109 17.41 4.33 -3.29
C TRP A 109 17.36 3.16 -4.30
N LEU A 110 16.17 2.66 -4.66
CA LEU A 110 16.00 1.64 -5.69
C LEU A 110 16.45 2.13 -7.08
N ASP A 111 16.21 3.39 -7.39
CA ASP A 111 16.63 4.04 -8.63
C ASP A 111 18.15 4.01 -8.78
N ARG A 112 18.88 4.45 -7.75
CA ARG A 112 20.35 4.34 -7.73
C ARG A 112 20.86 2.90 -7.93
N LYS A 113 20.13 1.91 -7.40
CA LYS A 113 20.46 0.49 -7.62
C LYS A 113 20.22 0.05 -9.07
N ALA A 114 19.15 0.55 -9.70
CA ALA A 114 18.84 0.24 -11.11
C ALA A 114 19.84 0.91 -12.06
N GLU A 115 20.16 2.19 -11.85
CA GLU A 115 21.16 2.91 -12.64
C GLU A 115 22.57 2.30 -12.48
N ALA A 116 22.97 1.95 -11.25
CA ALA A 116 24.26 1.28 -10.99
C ALA A 116 24.36 -0.09 -11.69
N ALA A 117 23.22 -0.75 -11.95
CA ALA A 117 23.17 -1.99 -12.73
C ALA A 117 23.20 -1.75 -14.26
N GLY A 118 23.09 -0.50 -14.72
CA GLY A 118 23.12 -0.11 -16.13
C GLY A 118 21.76 0.20 -16.77
N ALA A 119 20.67 0.29 -15.99
CA ALA A 119 19.40 0.76 -16.52
C ALA A 119 19.45 2.26 -16.83
N LEU A 120 18.83 2.67 -17.95
CA LEU A 120 18.63 4.08 -18.28
C LEU A 120 17.28 4.54 -17.72
N VAL A 121 17.29 5.50 -16.82
CA VAL A 121 16.06 6.08 -16.24
C VAL A 121 15.81 7.46 -16.83
N VAL A 122 14.65 7.66 -17.45
CA VAL A 122 14.24 8.94 -18.06
C VAL A 122 13.00 9.42 -17.32
N THR A 123 13.09 10.61 -16.77
CA THR A 123 12.03 11.26 -15.98
C THR A 123 11.29 12.32 -16.80
N GLU A 124 10.21 12.88 -16.22
CA GLU A 124 9.35 13.92 -16.84
C GLU A 124 8.77 13.48 -18.21
N THR A 125 8.66 12.17 -18.41
CA THR A 125 8.24 11.57 -19.67
C THR A 125 7.00 10.69 -19.44
N PRO A 126 5.78 11.23 -19.60
CA PRO A 126 4.56 10.44 -19.48
C PRO A 126 4.41 9.50 -20.67
N VAL A 127 4.13 8.24 -20.44
CA VAL A 127 3.71 7.30 -21.47
C VAL A 127 2.20 7.40 -21.65
N ASP A 128 1.75 7.67 -22.88
CA ASP A 128 0.33 7.82 -23.20
C ASP A 128 -0.32 6.50 -23.61
N ASN A 129 0.39 5.70 -24.42
CA ASN A 129 -0.09 4.45 -24.96
C ASN A 129 1.04 3.45 -25.21
N LEU A 130 0.67 2.17 -25.32
CA LEU A 130 1.52 1.13 -25.88
C LEU A 130 1.44 1.15 -27.42
N ILE A 131 2.56 0.91 -28.10
CA ILE A 131 2.62 0.72 -29.55
C ILE A 131 2.40 -0.75 -29.83
N THR A 132 1.37 -1.07 -30.62
CA THR A 132 1.02 -2.45 -30.98
C THR A 132 1.14 -2.64 -32.47
N LYS A 133 1.77 -3.75 -32.89
CA LYS A 133 1.84 -4.19 -34.28
C LYS A 133 1.50 -5.67 -34.35
N ASP A 134 0.60 -6.04 -35.20
CA ASP A 134 0.14 -7.43 -35.42
C ASP A 134 -0.26 -8.15 -34.12
N GLY A 135 -0.94 -7.41 -33.21
CA GLY A 135 -1.36 -7.91 -31.89
C GLY A 135 -0.25 -8.06 -30.85
N LYS A 136 0.98 -7.62 -31.15
CA LYS A 136 2.12 -7.62 -30.23
C LYS A 136 2.47 -6.20 -29.79
N VAL A 137 2.70 -5.99 -28.50
CA VAL A 137 3.27 -4.75 -27.96
C VAL A 137 4.76 -4.70 -28.33
N ILE A 138 5.18 -3.61 -28.99
CA ILE A 138 6.53 -3.42 -29.53
C ILE A 138 7.20 -2.15 -29.04
N GLY A 139 6.54 -1.38 -28.16
CA GLY A 139 7.09 -0.13 -27.67
C GLY A 139 6.06 0.72 -26.93
N VAL A 140 6.45 1.95 -26.65
CA VAL A 140 5.64 2.97 -25.95
C VAL A 140 5.64 4.28 -26.71
N LYS A 141 4.55 5.05 -26.53
CA LYS A 141 4.39 6.40 -27.11
C LYS A 141 4.28 7.45 -25.99
N SER A 142 5.01 8.54 -26.15
CA SER A 142 4.98 9.71 -25.28
C SER A 142 4.87 10.98 -26.14
N GLY A 143 3.69 11.59 -26.18
CA GLY A 143 3.41 12.70 -27.09
C GLY A 143 3.61 12.31 -28.55
N SER A 144 4.58 12.93 -29.22
CA SER A 144 5.01 12.61 -30.60
C SER A 144 6.08 11.52 -30.67
N ASP A 145 6.73 11.21 -29.57
CA ASP A 145 7.90 10.34 -29.53
C ASP A 145 7.49 8.86 -29.39
N GLU A 146 8.17 8.01 -30.13
CA GLU A 146 7.98 6.57 -30.10
C GLU A 146 9.31 5.88 -29.75
N VAL A 147 9.25 4.97 -28.77
CA VAL A 147 10.40 4.18 -28.36
C VAL A 147 10.04 2.69 -28.48
N TYR A 148 10.90 1.95 -29.11
CA TYR A 148 10.68 0.54 -29.45
C TYR A 148 11.50 -0.38 -28.53
N GLY A 149 10.89 -1.51 -28.15
CA GLY A 149 11.51 -2.55 -27.33
C GLY A 149 10.95 -3.93 -27.65
N ASP A 150 11.64 -4.96 -27.21
CA ASP A 150 11.20 -6.33 -27.43
C ASP A 150 10.07 -6.73 -26.48
N VAL A 151 10.10 -6.20 -25.24
CA VAL A 151 9.08 -6.37 -24.19
C VAL A 151 8.84 -5.06 -23.43
N VAL A 152 7.59 -4.83 -23.01
CA VAL A 152 7.21 -3.71 -22.15
C VAL A 152 6.72 -4.23 -20.80
N ILE A 153 7.31 -3.75 -19.70
CA ILE A 153 6.80 -3.95 -18.34
C ILE A 153 5.95 -2.75 -17.96
N VAL A 154 4.66 -2.96 -17.71
CA VAL A 154 3.74 -1.90 -17.27
C VAL A 154 3.72 -1.87 -15.74
N ALA A 155 4.40 -0.86 -15.17
CA ALA A 155 4.58 -0.62 -13.72
C ALA A 155 4.03 0.76 -13.30
N GLU A 156 2.98 1.24 -13.98
CA GLU A 156 2.43 2.60 -13.88
C GLU A 156 1.63 2.90 -12.58
N GLY A 157 1.51 1.91 -11.70
CA GLY A 157 0.73 2.02 -10.47
C GLY A 157 -0.78 1.89 -10.68
N ILE A 158 -1.57 2.22 -9.65
CA ILE A 158 -3.02 1.93 -9.62
C ILE A 158 -3.83 2.72 -10.66
N ASN A 159 -3.35 3.86 -11.12
CA ASN A 159 -4.13 4.70 -12.04
C ASN A 159 -4.38 4.05 -13.41
N ARG A 160 -3.54 3.11 -13.85
CA ARG A 160 -3.72 2.26 -15.04
C ARG A 160 -4.02 3.02 -16.34
N LEU A 161 -3.51 4.24 -16.48
CA LEU A 161 -3.83 5.09 -17.62
C LEU A 161 -3.37 4.47 -18.95
N VAL A 162 -2.18 3.84 -18.94
CA VAL A 162 -1.61 3.19 -20.13
C VAL A 162 -2.33 1.87 -20.43
N LEU A 163 -2.67 1.08 -19.41
CA LEU A 163 -3.45 -0.16 -19.60
C LEU A 163 -4.86 0.13 -20.11
N GLU A 164 -5.51 1.17 -19.58
CA GLU A 164 -6.86 1.58 -20.01
C GLU A 164 -6.84 2.13 -21.44
N SER A 165 -5.92 3.06 -21.77
CA SER A 165 -5.82 3.65 -23.09
C SER A 165 -5.44 2.63 -24.17
N SER A 166 -4.66 1.61 -23.80
CA SER A 166 -4.27 0.50 -24.68
C SER A 166 -5.32 -0.64 -24.76
N GLY A 167 -6.45 -0.51 -24.07
CA GLY A 167 -7.53 -1.52 -24.06
C GLY A 167 -7.19 -2.82 -23.32
N LEU A 168 -6.13 -2.83 -22.51
CA LEU A 168 -5.66 -4.01 -21.76
C LEU A 168 -6.30 -4.15 -20.37
N ALA A 169 -6.90 -3.09 -19.85
CA ALA A 169 -7.68 -3.11 -18.62
C ALA A 169 -8.95 -2.26 -18.77
N PRO A 170 -10.04 -2.63 -18.08
CA PRO A 170 -11.22 -1.79 -18.00
C PRO A 170 -10.92 -0.55 -17.13
N LYS A 171 -11.76 0.49 -17.28
CA LYS A 171 -11.74 1.67 -16.41
C LYS A 171 -11.81 1.27 -14.94
N LEU A 172 -10.97 1.92 -14.12
CA LEU A 172 -10.92 1.68 -12.69
C LEU A 172 -12.25 2.07 -12.03
N GLN A 173 -12.88 1.12 -11.33
CA GLN A 173 -14.17 1.34 -10.67
C GLN A 173 -13.95 1.81 -9.23
N PRO A 174 -14.77 2.75 -8.70
CA PRO A 174 -14.68 3.21 -7.31
C PRO A 174 -14.74 2.08 -6.27
N SER A 175 -15.49 1.00 -6.55
CA SER A 175 -15.59 -0.18 -5.68
C SER A 175 -14.32 -0.99 -5.53
N LEU A 176 -13.31 -0.74 -6.37
CA LEU A 176 -12.03 -1.45 -6.34
C LEU A 176 -10.96 -0.73 -5.52
N VAL A 177 -11.20 0.53 -5.17
CA VAL A 177 -10.17 1.42 -4.63
C VAL A 177 -10.63 2.18 -3.39
N GLY A 178 -9.66 2.50 -2.55
CA GLY A 178 -9.78 3.50 -1.49
C GLY A 178 -9.01 4.77 -1.88
N LEU A 179 -9.47 5.89 -1.35
CA LEU A 179 -8.74 7.15 -1.39
C LEU A 179 -7.98 7.31 -0.08
N GLY A 180 -6.65 7.30 -0.17
CA GLY A 180 -5.76 7.63 0.92
C GLY A 180 -5.40 9.12 0.90
N VAL A 181 -5.55 9.80 2.03
CA VAL A 181 -5.08 11.16 2.26
C VAL A 181 -4.11 11.16 3.43
N LYS A 182 -3.01 11.87 3.31
CA LYS A 182 -1.90 11.80 4.28
C LYS A 182 -1.30 13.17 4.53
N GLU A 183 -0.80 13.33 5.76
CA GLU A 183 0.01 14.45 6.21
C GLU A 183 1.32 13.96 6.82
N VAL A 184 2.39 14.71 6.62
CA VAL A 184 3.67 14.54 7.32
C VAL A 184 3.87 15.74 8.22
N ILE A 185 3.96 15.47 9.53
CA ILE A 185 4.12 16.49 10.57
C ILE A 185 5.53 16.39 11.12
N LYS A 186 6.35 17.41 10.92
CA LYS A 186 7.68 17.51 11.51
C LYS A 186 7.55 17.64 13.02
N LEU A 187 8.30 16.83 13.74
CA LEU A 187 8.36 16.84 15.20
C LEU A 187 9.73 16.33 15.63
N GLY A 188 10.29 16.88 16.69
CA GLY A 188 11.61 16.47 17.14
C GLY A 188 11.65 14.98 17.56
N ARG A 189 12.82 14.36 17.40
CA ARG A 189 13.03 12.95 17.72
C ARG A 189 12.70 12.63 19.18
N ASN A 190 13.15 13.47 20.11
CA ASN A 190 12.91 13.27 21.52
C ASN A 190 11.42 13.37 21.86
N GLU A 191 10.70 14.34 21.28
CA GLU A 191 9.26 14.46 21.46
C GLU A 191 8.51 13.22 20.90
N ILE A 192 8.98 12.66 19.80
CA ILE A 192 8.41 11.42 19.27
C ILE A 192 8.67 10.26 20.24
N ASN A 193 9.91 10.10 20.69
CA ASN A 193 10.28 9.04 21.63
C ASN A 193 9.47 9.11 22.93
N GLU A 194 9.38 10.29 23.53
CA GLU A 194 8.64 10.51 24.78
C GLU A 194 7.12 10.29 24.61
N ARG A 195 6.51 10.88 23.56
CA ARG A 195 5.05 10.84 23.37
C ARG A 195 4.53 9.48 22.92
N PHE A 196 5.35 8.70 22.24
CA PHE A 196 4.98 7.37 21.75
C PHE A 196 5.63 6.23 22.55
N ASN A 197 6.42 6.56 23.58
CA ASN A 197 7.16 5.62 24.41
C ASN A 197 8.02 4.68 23.57
N LEU A 198 9.00 5.24 22.84
CA LEU A 198 9.87 4.55 21.91
C LEU A 198 11.34 4.78 22.27
N ASP A 199 12.15 3.77 22.02
CA ASP A 199 13.60 3.94 21.96
C ASP A 199 14.04 4.55 20.63
N GLU A 200 15.34 4.91 20.47
CA GLU A 200 15.81 5.72 19.33
C GLU A 200 15.45 5.19 17.96
N ASP A 201 15.58 3.90 17.75
CA ASP A 201 15.34 3.24 16.45
C ASP A 201 14.01 2.51 16.39
N GLU A 202 13.22 2.57 17.45
CA GLU A 202 11.93 1.92 17.52
C GLU A 202 10.85 2.72 16.80
N GLY A 203 10.02 2.01 16.06
CA GLY A 203 8.89 2.54 15.32
C GLY A 203 7.55 1.99 15.82
N LEU A 204 6.54 2.82 15.70
CA LEU A 204 5.15 2.49 15.94
C LEU A 204 4.38 2.48 14.62
N ALA A 205 3.61 1.41 14.40
CA ALA A 205 2.55 1.37 13.42
C ALA A 205 1.20 1.36 14.14
N TRP A 206 0.38 2.37 13.87
CA TRP A 206 -0.89 2.58 14.57
C TRP A 206 -2.04 2.63 13.57
N ALA A 207 -2.98 1.70 13.67
CA ALA A 207 -4.23 1.68 12.92
C ALA A 207 -5.39 2.18 13.80
N LEU A 208 -6.29 2.98 13.21
CA LEU A 208 -7.46 3.51 13.91
C LEU A 208 -8.72 3.29 13.05
N ALA A 209 -9.82 2.92 13.69
CA ALA A 209 -11.12 2.76 13.07
C ALA A 209 -12.18 3.63 13.78
N GLY A 210 -13.22 4.03 13.06
CA GLY A 210 -14.37 4.76 13.56
C GLY A 210 -14.38 6.23 13.17
N TYR A 211 -14.22 7.13 14.14
CA TYR A 211 -14.35 8.58 13.93
C TYR A 211 -13.49 9.14 12.78
N PRO A 212 -12.24 8.69 12.55
CA PRO A 212 -11.42 9.27 11.48
C PRO A 212 -12.03 9.22 10.08
N THR A 213 -12.95 8.28 9.84
CA THR A 213 -13.69 8.15 8.57
C THR A 213 -15.19 8.40 8.73
N HIS A 214 -15.61 9.11 9.81
CA HIS A 214 -17.00 9.30 10.17
C HIS A 214 -17.81 7.99 10.14
N TYR A 215 -17.17 6.92 10.65
CA TYR A 215 -17.75 5.58 10.80
C TYR A 215 -18.11 4.86 9.49
N VAL A 216 -17.70 5.38 8.32
CA VAL A 216 -17.81 4.62 7.07
C VAL A 216 -16.62 3.66 6.93
N PRO A 217 -16.74 2.58 6.13
CA PRO A 217 -15.64 1.67 5.87
C PRO A 217 -14.37 2.35 5.38
N GLY A 218 -13.28 2.07 6.07
CA GLY A 218 -12.00 2.72 5.90
C GLY A 218 -11.19 2.68 7.20
N GLY A 219 -10.38 3.69 7.45
CA GLY A 219 -9.62 3.80 8.69
C GLY A 219 -8.58 4.90 8.64
N ALA A 220 -7.83 5.02 9.71
CA ALA A 220 -6.71 5.94 9.81
C ALA A 220 -5.46 5.19 10.23
N PHE A 221 -4.32 5.83 10.00
CA PHE A 221 -3.04 5.32 10.45
C PHE A 221 -2.14 6.45 10.95
N ILE A 222 -1.22 6.08 11.85
CA ILE A 222 -0.12 6.92 12.30
C ILE A 222 1.15 6.08 12.27
N TYR A 223 2.21 6.60 11.65
CA TYR A 223 3.54 6.01 11.66
C TYR A 223 4.54 7.00 12.21
N THR A 224 5.43 6.52 13.07
CA THR A 224 6.55 7.32 13.59
C THR A 224 7.75 7.19 12.66
N ASN A 225 8.33 8.33 12.26
CA ASN A 225 9.60 8.43 11.56
C ASN A 225 10.66 9.03 12.51
N LYS A 226 11.90 9.22 12.04
CA LYS A 226 12.98 9.79 12.87
C LYS A 226 12.61 11.15 13.45
N ASP A 227 12.21 12.07 12.58
CA ASP A 227 11.98 13.48 12.93
C ASP A 227 10.61 13.97 12.42
N ALA A 228 9.65 13.05 12.22
CA ALA A 228 8.30 13.38 11.82
C ALA A 228 7.31 12.25 12.15
N ILE A 229 6.04 12.60 12.15
CA ILE A 229 4.91 11.69 12.21
C ILE A 229 4.21 11.73 10.86
N THR A 230 3.94 10.56 10.28
CA THR A 230 3.02 10.44 9.17
C THR A 230 1.68 9.97 9.69
N LEU A 231 0.63 10.73 9.41
CA LEU A 231 -0.74 10.32 9.67
C LEU A 231 -1.56 10.36 8.39
N GLY A 232 -2.58 9.54 8.33
CA GLY A 232 -3.45 9.51 7.17
C GLY A 232 -4.76 8.79 7.43
N ILE A 233 -5.66 8.97 6.49
CA ILE A 233 -6.95 8.27 6.42
C ILE A 233 -7.06 7.53 5.10
N VAL A 234 -7.79 6.45 5.09
CA VAL A 234 -8.22 5.74 3.88
C VAL A 234 -9.72 5.56 3.92
N VAL A 235 -10.41 6.01 2.88
CA VAL A 235 -11.86 5.81 2.72
C VAL A 235 -12.11 4.90 1.52
N TYR A 236 -12.93 3.87 1.67
CA TYR A 236 -13.35 3.06 0.53
C TYR A 236 -14.29 3.88 -0.35
N LEU A 237 -13.90 4.12 -1.61
CA LEU A 237 -14.60 5.07 -2.47
C LEU A 237 -16.04 4.69 -2.76
N GLU A 238 -16.42 3.41 -2.71
CA GLU A 238 -17.83 2.99 -2.84
C GLU A 238 -18.72 3.53 -1.70
N HIS A 239 -18.12 3.89 -0.57
CA HIS A 239 -18.81 4.49 0.58
C HIS A 239 -18.64 6.01 0.65
N GLY A 240 -17.86 6.62 -0.24
CA GLY A 240 -17.56 8.05 -0.24
C GLY A 240 -18.80 8.94 -0.28
N GLY A 241 -19.85 8.51 -0.97
CA GLY A 241 -21.14 9.23 -1.02
C GLY A 241 -21.94 9.23 0.31
N LYS A 242 -21.50 8.51 1.33
CA LYS A 242 -22.11 8.52 2.68
C LYS A 242 -21.40 9.47 3.65
N LEU A 243 -20.32 10.08 3.22
CA LEU A 243 -19.62 11.09 4.02
C LEU A 243 -20.43 12.37 4.04
N ASP A 244 -20.50 12.98 5.21
CA ASP A 244 -21.14 14.27 5.46
C ASP A 244 -20.20 15.47 5.25
N VAL A 245 -18.88 15.19 5.11
CA VAL A 245 -17.84 16.17 4.85
C VAL A 245 -16.90 15.69 3.74
N PRO A 246 -16.20 16.59 3.05
CA PRO A 246 -15.16 16.23 2.09
C PRO A 246 -14.00 15.45 2.76
N VAL A 247 -13.34 14.55 2.01
CA VAL A 247 -12.27 13.71 2.54
C VAL A 247 -11.07 14.53 3.07
N TYR A 248 -10.81 15.70 2.51
CA TYR A 248 -9.73 16.58 3.01
C TYR A 248 -10.05 17.22 4.38
N ASP A 249 -11.33 17.36 4.74
CA ASP A 249 -11.71 17.81 6.09
C ASP A 249 -11.57 16.68 7.11
N LEU A 250 -11.79 15.43 6.72
CA LEU A 250 -11.61 14.27 7.60
C LEU A 250 -10.18 14.16 8.15
N ILE A 251 -9.17 14.40 7.32
CA ILE A 251 -7.76 14.33 7.79
C ILE A 251 -7.46 15.46 8.77
N GLU A 252 -8.03 16.65 8.56
CA GLU A 252 -7.88 17.77 9.49
C GLU A 252 -8.58 17.51 10.80
N GLU A 253 -9.84 17.02 10.77
CA GLU A 253 -10.57 16.64 11.98
C GLU A 253 -9.84 15.53 12.75
N PHE A 254 -9.27 14.55 12.05
CA PHE A 254 -8.47 13.50 12.67
C PHE A 254 -7.21 14.07 13.34
N ARG A 255 -6.48 14.95 12.66
CA ARG A 255 -5.30 15.63 13.21
C ARG A 255 -5.64 16.46 14.45
N LEU A 256 -6.79 17.13 14.44
CA LEU A 256 -7.28 17.97 15.53
C LEU A 256 -7.99 17.20 16.65
N HIS A 257 -8.24 15.90 16.46
CA HIS A 257 -8.88 15.07 17.47
C HIS A 257 -8.13 15.15 18.82
N PRO A 258 -8.81 15.29 19.98
CA PRO A 258 -8.15 15.49 21.29
C PRO A 258 -7.07 14.46 21.65
N PHE A 259 -7.23 13.20 21.24
CA PHE A 259 -6.22 12.15 21.48
C PHE A 259 -5.02 12.22 20.53
N VAL A 260 -5.20 12.79 19.33
CA VAL A 260 -4.16 12.89 18.30
C VAL A 260 -3.41 14.20 18.41
N SER A 261 -4.13 15.32 18.53
CA SER A 261 -3.54 16.68 18.53
C SER A 261 -2.51 16.89 19.64
N ARG A 262 -2.73 16.31 20.83
CA ARG A 262 -1.76 16.38 21.95
C ARG A 262 -0.44 15.69 21.63
N LEU A 263 -0.46 14.60 20.82
CA LEU A 263 0.73 13.89 20.37
C LEU A 263 1.49 14.68 19.30
N LEU A 264 0.79 15.53 18.55
CA LEU A 264 1.33 16.34 17.47
C LEU A 264 1.63 17.79 17.90
N LYS A 265 1.43 18.15 19.16
CA LYS A 265 1.61 19.50 19.68
C LYS A 265 3.00 20.06 19.35
N GLY A 266 3.03 21.25 18.74
CA GLY A 266 4.28 21.90 18.29
C GLY A 266 4.81 21.39 16.96
N GLY A 267 4.16 20.42 16.35
CA GLY A 267 4.54 19.91 15.04
C GLY A 267 4.20 20.88 13.91
N GLN A 268 4.95 20.79 12.81
CA GLN A 268 4.79 21.60 11.60
C GLN A 268 4.38 20.70 10.44
N LEU A 269 3.29 21.03 9.75
CA LEU A 269 2.88 20.36 8.52
C LEU A 269 3.95 20.57 7.43
N LEU A 270 4.54 19.48 6.94
CA LEU A 270 5.54 19.50 5.86
C LEU A 270 4.93 19.15 4.52
N GLU A 271 4.09 18.13 4.50
CA GLU A 271 3.53 17.57 3.28
C GLU A 271 2.09 17.14 3.45
N TYR A 272 1.33 17.30 2.39
CA TYR A 272 -0.02 16.78 2.23
C TYR A 272 -0.11 16.08 0.88
N SER A 273 -0.71 14.90 0.84
CA SER A 273 -0.92 14.18 -0.41
C SER A 273 -2.16 13.31 -0.37
N ALA A 274 -2.69 13.02 -1.56
CA ALA A 274 -3.76 12.07 -1.76
C ALA A 274 -3.41 11.08 -2.88
N HIS A 275 -3.79 9.81 -2.70
CA HIS A 275 -3.51 8.75 -3.65
C HIS A 275 -4.57 7.67 -3.59
N LEU A 276 -4.90 7.08 -4.75
CA LEU A 276 -5.73 5.89 -4.82
C LEU A 276 -4.93 4.66 -4.41
N THR A 277 -5.60 3.68 -3.82
CA THR A 277 -5.01 2.39 -3.45
C THR A 277 -5.98 1.26 -3.74
N PRO A 278 -5.55 0.11 -4.30
CA PRO A 278 -6.43 -1.03 -4.46
C PRO A 278 -6.77 -1.61 -3.08
N ILE A 279 -8.02 -2.03 -2.86
CA ILE A 279 -8.47 -2.52 -1.55
C ILE A 279 -9.17 -3.88 -1.61
N VAL A 280 -9.35 -4.46 -2.80
CA VAL A 280 -10.23 -5.63 -3.00
C VAL A 280 -9.48 -6.91 -3.39
N GLY A 281 -8.17 -6.93 -3.24
CA GLY A 281 -7.34 -8.11 -3.55
C GLY A 281 -7.48 -8.56 -5.01
N LEU A 282 -7.74 -9.86 -5.23
CA LEU A 282 -7.87 -10.46 -6.57
C LEU A 282 -8.82 -9.70 -7.51
N LYS A 283 -9.87 -9.08 -6.98
CA LYS A 283 -10.85 -8.34 -7.80
C LYS A 283 -10.27 -7.06 -8.41
N ALA A 284 -9.17 -6.55 -7.86
CA ALA A 284 -8.47 -5.38 -8.42
C ALA A 284 -7.53 -5.75 -9.57
N MET A 285 -7.28 -7.04 -9.83
CA MET A 285 -6.37 -7.46 -10.90
C MET A 285 -6.99 -7.19 -12.27
N PRO A 286 -6.19 -6.71 -13.26
CA PRO A 286 -6.66 -6.64 -14.65
C PRO A 286 -6.89 -8.05 -15.20
N PRO A 287 -7.67 -8.19 -16.29
CA PRO A 287 -8.01 -9.49 -16.85
C PRO A 287 -6.80 -10.33 -17.25
N ARG A 288 -5.71 -9.66 -17.64
CA ARG A 288 -4.44 -10.30 -18.03
C ARG A 288 -3.26 -9.58 -17.42
N LEU A 289 -2.31 -10.34 -16.88
CA LEU A 289 -1.05 -9.84 -16.30
C LEU A 289 0.12 -9.95 -17.30
N TYR A 290 -0.11 -10.59 -18.43
CA TYR A 290 0.86 -10.78 -19.51
C TYR A 290 0.15 -10.96 -20.84
N GLY A 291 0.89 -10.80 -21.93
CA GLY A 291 0.44 -11.04 -23.28
C GLY A 291 1.59 -10.87 -24.28
N ASN A 292 1.28 -10.81 -25.57
CA ASN A 292 2.29 -10.65 -26.60
C ASN A 292 3.11 -9.36 -26.39
N GLY A 293 4.35 -9.50 -25.91
CA GLY A 293 5.30 -8.40 -25.73
C GLY A 293 5.06 -7.53 -24.50
N TYR A 294 4.25 -7.91 -23.51
CA TYR A 294 4.07 -7.13 -22.30
C TYR A 294 3.83 -7.95 -21.03
N LEU A 295 4.18 -7.35 -19.87
CA LEU A 295 3.91 -7.85 -18.53
C LEU A 295 3.37 -6.69 -17.65
N VAL A 296 2.52 -7.00 -16.65
CA VAL A 296 1.96 -6.02 -15.70
C VAL A 296 2.41 -6.36 -14.29
N VAL A 297 2.91 -5.37 -13.54
CA VAL A 297 3.50 -5.55 -12.21
C VAL A 297 3.00 -4.51 -11.20
N GLY A 298 3.19 -4.78 -9.92
CA GLY A 298 2.86 -3.86 -8.82
C GLY A 298 1.37 -3.52 -8.73
N ASP A 299 1.07 -2.29 -8.33
CA ASP A 299 -0.32 -1.84 -8.18
C ASP A 299 -1.09 -1.81 -9.50
N ALA A 300 -0.40 -1.67 -10.65
CA ALA A 300 -1.02 -1.83 -11.97
C ALA A 300 -1.60 -3.24 -12.16
N ALA A 301 -0.95 -4.25 -11.59
CA ALA A 301 -1.45 -5.61 -11.50
C ALA A 301 -2.47 -5.83 -10.35
N GLY A 302 -2.73 -4.83 -9.52
CA GLY A 302 -3.61 -4.94 -8.36
C GLY A 302 -2.95 -5.59 -7.14
N PHE A 303 -1.62 -5.65 -7.09
CA PHE A 303 -0.88 -6.34 -6.04
C PHE A 303 -0.72 -5.50 -4.76
N LEU A 304 -1.84 -5.24 -4.10
CA LEU A 304 -1.89 -4.74 -2.73
C LEU A 304 -2.83 -5.61 -1.91
N LEU A 305 -2.32 -6.16 -0.81
CA LEU A 305 -3.09 -6.97 0.13
C LEU A 305 -3.56 -6.11 1.29
N HIS A 306 -4.87 -6.09 1.52
CA HIS A 306 -5.51 -5.34 2.59
C HIS A 306 -6.24 -6.30 3.54
N LEU A 307 -5.76 -6.40 4.78
CA LEU A 307 -6.30 -7.26 5.84
C LEU A 307 -6.74 -6.43 7.07
N GLY A 308 -7.28 -5.26 6.86
CA GLY A 308 -7.65 -4.34 7.94
C GLY A 308 -6.42 -3.59 8.48
N VAL A 309 -5.80 -4.13 9.52
CA VAL A 309 -4.61 -3.54 10.15
C VAL A 309 -3.30 -3.80 9.39
N LEU A 310 -3.27 -4.83 8.55
CA LEU A 310 -2.13 -5.17 7.70
C LEU A 310 -2.43 -4.72 6.26
N ILE A 311 -1.67 -3.74 5.77
CA ILE A 311 -1.74 -3.27 4.40
C ILE A 311 -0.34 -3.44 3.80
N ARG A 312 -0.23 -4.23 2.74
CA ARG A 312 1.02 -4.59 2.10
C ARG A 312 0.94 -4.36 0.61
N GLY A 313 1.91 -3.62 0.05
CA GLY A 313 1.97 -3.32 -1.38
C GLY A 313 3.40 -3.28 -1.91
N VAL A 314 4.34 -2.65 -1.17
CA VAL A 314 5.72 -2.46 -1.64
C VAL A 314 6.45 -3.79 -1.83
N ASP A 315 6.30 -4.72 -0.91
CA ASP A 315 6.87 -6.07 -0.99
C ASP A 315 6.29 -6.87 -2.16
N PHE A 316 4.98 -6.80 -2.38
CA PHE A 316 4.34 -7.39 -3.56
C PHE A 316 4.80 -6.73 -4.87
N ALA A 317 4.93 -5.41 -4.86
CA ALA A 317 5.41 -4.66 -6.03
C ALA A 317 6.84 -5.10 -6.41
N MET A 318 7.75 -5.13 -5.45
CA MET A 318 9.14 -5.54 -5.68
C MET A 318 9.24 -7.00 -6.16
N GLU A 319 8.54 -7.92 -5.49
CA GLU A 319 8.55 -9.33 -5.89
C GLU A 319 7.95 -9.54 -7.28
N SER A 320 6.83 -8.87 -7.61
CA SER A 320 6.25 -8.97 -8.96
C SER A 320 7.19 -8.44 -10.04
N GLY A 321 7.92 -7.36 -9.77
CA GLY A 321 8.96 -6.84 -10.66
C GLY A 321 10.10 -7.83 -10.86
N ARG A 322 10.57 -8.47 -9.78
CA ARG A 322 11.59 -9.53 -9.85
C ARG A 322 11.12 -10.72 -10.69
N LEU A 323 9.88 -11.18 -10.46
CA LEU A 323 9.32 -12.32 -11.20
C LEU A 323 9.11 -11.99 -12.69
N ALA A 324 8.72 -10.76 -13.01
CA ALA A 324 8.63 -10.30 -14.40
C ALA A 324 10.00 -10.31 -15.09
N ALA A 325 11.04 -9.86 -14.38
CA ALA A 325 12.41 -9.93 -14.89
C ALA A 325 12.85 -11.38 -15.14
N GLU A 326 12.60 -12.30 -14.20
CA GLU A 326 12.93 -13.72 -14.38
C GLU A 326 12.15 -14.34 -15.57
N ALA A 327 10.88 -13.96 -15.76
CA ALA A 327 10.11 -14.42 -16.91
C ALA A 327 10.71 -13.95 -18.25
N ILE A 328 11.13 -12.68 -18.31
CA ILE A 328 11.79 -12.11 -19.50
C ILE A 328 13.11 -12.80 -19.77
N ILE A 329 13.94 -13.06 -18.76
CA ILE A 329 15.22 -13.76 -18.89
C ILE A 329 14.98 -15.16 -19.50
N LYS A 330 14.01 -15.92 -18.97
CA LYS A 330 13.67 -17.25 -19.49
C LYS A 330 13.09 -17.22 -20.90
N ALA A 331 12.30 -16.19 -21.23
CA ALA A 331 11.77 -16.00 -22.58
C ALA A 331 12.88 -15.62 -23.58
N HIS A 332 13.86 -14.83 -23.13
CA HIS A 332 15.06 -14.49 -23.92
C HIS A 332 15.86 -15.71 -24.32
N ASP A 333 16.08 -16.64 -23.39
CA ASP A 333 16.78 -17.91 -23.66
C ASP A 333 16.07 -18.76 -24.74
N GLN A 334 14.75 -18.56 -24.91
CA GLN A 334 13.95 -19.19 -25.97
C GLN A 334 13.92 -18.38 -27.28
N GLY A 335 14.46 -17.16 -27.29
CA GLY A 335 14.42 -16.24 -28.43
C GLY A 335 13.02 -15.70 -28.76
N LYS A 336 12.06 -15.72 -27.83
CA LYS A 336 10.66 -15.35 -28.03
C LYS A 336 10.13 -14.50 -26.90
N TYR A 337 9.23 -13.56 -27.22
CA TYR A 337 8.50 -12.73 -26.26
C TYR A 337 7.00 -12.67 -26.61
N ASP A 338 6.46 -13.77 -27.13
CA ASP A 338 5.04 -13.95 -27.37
C ASP A 338 4.29 -14.30 -26.06
N GLU A 339 2.96 -14.38 -26.14
CA GLU A 339 2.12 -14.70 -24.98
C GLU A 339 2.48 -16.07 -24.38
N GLU A 340 2.85 -17.06 -25.19
CA GLU A 340 3.22 -18.39 -24.74
C GLU A 340 4.51 -18.35 -23.90
N ALA A 341 5.57 -17.71 -24.39
CA ALA A 341 6.84 -17.59 -23.69
C ALA A 341 6.71 -16.75 -22.42
N LEU A 342 5.92 -15.66 -22.44
CA LEU A 342 5.70 -14.81 -21.27
C LEU A 342 4.70 -15.38 -20.26
N SER A 343 3.97 -16.46 -20.59
CA SER A 343 3.05 -17.15 -19.67
C SER A 343 3.74 -17.68 -18.42
N ILE A 344 5.04 -17.93 -18.48
CA ILE A 344 5.87 -18.34 -17.35
C ILE A 344 5.80 -17.35 -16.19
N TYR A 345 5.51 -16.07 -16.44
CA TYR A 345 5.28 -15.08 -15.40
C TYR A 345 4.11 -15.47 -14.49
N HIS A 346 3.02 -15.96 -15.06
CA HIS A 346 1.87 -16.42 -14.28
C HIS A 346 2.22 -17.67 -13.44
N GLN A 347 3.01 -18.59 -14.00
CA GLN A 347 3.51 -19.74 -13.24
C GLN A 347 4.37 -19.27 -12.04
N LEU A 348 5.32 -18.37 -12.26
CA LEU A 348 6.16 -17.81 -11.20
C LEU A 348 5.35 -17.07 -10.13
N LEU A 349 4.29 -16.35 -10.52
CA LEU A 349 3.37 -15.72 -9.57
C LEU A 349 2.64 -16.75 -8.68
N ASN A 350 2.19 -17.87 -9.26
CA ASN A 350 1.51 -18.95 -8.52
C ASN A 350 2.47 -19.66 -7.53
N GLU A 351 3.72 -19.86 -7.92
CA GLU A 351 4.75 -20.48 -7.08
C GLU A 351 5.26 -19.54 -5.96
N SER A 352 5.06 -18.21 -6.13
CA SER A 352 5.47 -17.19 -5.17
C SER A 352 4.48 -17.04 -4.02
N PHE A 353 4.83 -16.22 -3.03
CA PHE A 353 3.89 -15.83 -1.98
C PHE A 353 2.75 -14.94 -2.51
N ILE A 354 2.91 -14.26 -3.66
CA ILE A 354 1.93 -13.30 -4.19
C ILE A 354 0.56 -13.97 -4.33
N LEU A 355 0.41 -14.87 -5.32
CA LEU A 355 -0.91 -15.47 -5.56
C LEU A 355 -1.34 -16.44 -4.46
N ARG A 356 -0.41 -17.03 -3.69
CA ARG A 356 -0.75 -17.84 -2.51
C ARG A 356 -1.48 -17.00 -1.46
N GLU A 357 -0.95 -15.83 -1.10
CA GLU A 357 -1.59 -14.96 -0.12
C GLU A 357 -2.89 -14.35 -0.66
N PHE A 358 -2.90 -13.88 -1.91
CA PHE A 358 -4.13 -13.36 -2.51
C PHE A 358 -5.26 -14.41 -2.59
N ASN A 359 -4.93 -15.68 -2.84
CA ASN A 359 -5.91 -16.76 -2.83
C ASN A 359 -6.36 -17.12 -1.40
N ALA A 360 -5.45 -17.13 -0.42
CA ALA A 360 -5.78 -17.37 0.98
C ALA A 360 -6.76 -16.31 1.50
N PHE A 361 -6.55 -15.04 1.15
CA PHE A 361 -7.34 -13.91 1.61
C PHE A 361 -8.35 -13.37 0.57
N LYS A 362 -8.77 -14.19 -0.39
CA LYS A 362 -9.67 -13.75 -1.50
C LYS A 362 -11.00 -13.14 -1.06
N ASN A 363 -11.46 -13.46 0.16
CA ASN A 363 -12.70 -12.95 0.73
C ASN A 363 -12.47 -11.83 1.79
N ALA A 364 -11.24 -11.44 2.09
CA ALA A 364 -10.94 -10.44 3.12
C ALA A 364 -11.71 -9.13 2.91
N HIS A 365 -11.76 -8.64 1.67
CA HIS A 365 -12.54 -7.46 1.34
C HIS A 365 -14.02 -7.59 1.74
N LYS A 366 -14.64 -8.76 1.54
CA LYS A 366 -16.05 -8.99 1.92
C LYS A 366 -16.26 -8.86 3.43
N ALA A 367 -15.33 -9.38 4.23
CA ALA A 367 -15.37 -9.24 5.68
C ALA A 367 -15.14 -7.79 6.12
N LEU A 368 -14.13 -7.13 5.55
CA LEU A 368 -13.76 -5.74 5.88
C LEU A 368 -14.77 -4.70 5.39
N ASN A 369 -15.58 -5.00 4.40
CA ASN A 369 -16.62 -4.10 3.90
C ASN A 369 -17.90 -4.06 4.78
N ASN A 370 -17.90 -4.72 5.94
CA ASN A 370 -18.97 -4.67 6.91
C ASN A 370 -18.97 -3.35 7.68
N PRO A 371 -19.96 -2.45 7.49
CA PRO A 371 -19.95 -1.12 8.13
C PRO A 371 -19.95 -1.18 9.67
N ARG A 372 -20.49 -2.25 10.27
CA ARG A 372 -20.53 -2.41 11.73
C ARG A 372 -19.14 -2.42 12.36
N LEU A 373 -18.11 -2.85 11.61
CA LEU A 373 -16.72 -2.83 12.10
C LEU A 373 -16.23 -1.40 12.41
N TYR A 374 -16.76 -0.43 11.69
CA TYR A 374 -16.34 0.97 11.76
C TYR A 374 -17.30 1.83 12.58
N SER A 375 -18.51 1.35 12.86
CA SER A 375 -19.56 2.07 13.59
C SER A 375 -19.95 1.35 14.88
N ASP A 376 -20.80 0.32 14.79
CA ASP A 376 -21.45 -0.30 15.97
C ASP A 376 -20.43 -0.93 16.94
N TYR A 377 -19.39 -1.59 16.43
CA TYR A 377 -18.35 -2.19 17.30
C TYR A 377 -17.45 -1.14 17.95
N VAL A 378 -17.17 -0.04 17.24
CA VAL A 378 -16.43 1.10 17.80
C VAL A 378 -17.24 1.71 18.94
N MET A 379 -18.52 1.95 18.71
CA MET A 379 -19.44 2.49 19.74
C MET A 379 -19.59 1.52 20.92
N LEU A 380 -19.78 0.24 20.67
CA LEU A 380 -19.89 -0.78 21.70
C LEU A 380 -18.66 -0.79 22.61
N ALA A 381 -17.46 -0.87 22.03
CA ALA A 381 -16.21 -0.94 22.80
C ALA A 381 -16.05 0.28 23.71
N ASN A 382 -16.27 1.48 23.18
CA ASN A 382 -16.14 2.72 23.93
C ASN A 382 -17.24 2.88 25.00
N ALA A 383 -18.49 2.62 24.68
CA ALA A 383 -19.60 2.69 25.63
C ALA A 383 -19.44 1.65 26.76
N PHE A 384 -18.97 0.43 26.43
CA PHE A 384 -18.71 -0.59 27.43
C PHE A 384 -17.63 -0.13 28.42
N MET A 385 -16.48 0.33 27.92
CA MET A 385 -15.38 0.76 28.77
C MET A 385 -15.75 1.99 29.61
N SER A 386 -16.38 2.99 28.99
CA SER A 386 -16.87 4.18 29.71
C SER A 386 -17.80 3.80 30.85
N ARG A 387 -18.76 2.89 30.61
CA ARG A 387 -19.69 2.45 31.64
C ARG A 387 -19.05 1.58 32.70
N TYR A 388 -18.12 0.68 32.29
CA TYR A 388 -17.49 -0.26 33.20
C TYR A 388 -16.59 0.42 34.23
N PHE A 389 -15.87 1.48 33.80
CA PHE A 389 -14.97 2.27 34.64
C PHE A 389 -15.64 3.44 35.37
N ASP A 390 -16.94 3.69 35.13
CA ASP A 390 -17.69 4.70 35.85
C ASP A 390 -18.15 4.14 37.21
N VAL A 391 -17.42 4.45 38.30
CA VAL A 391 -17.66 3.95 39.63
C VAL A 391 -18.48 4.95 40.46
N ASP A 392 -19.79 4.68 40.58
CA ASP A 392 -20.77 5.49 41.30
C ASP A 392 -21.38 4.77 42.55
N GLY A 393 -20.79 3.62 42.95
CA GLY A 393 -21.35 2.78 44.02
C GLY A 393 -22.38 1.74 43.55
N THR A 394 -22.77 1.77 42.25
CA THR A 394 -23.67 0.76 41.68
C THR A 394 -22.87 -0.43 41.17
N PRO A 395 -23.15 -1.69 41.58
CA PRO A 395 -22.46 -2.85 41.08
C PRO A 395 -22.69 -3.02 39.55
N ARG A 396 -21.59 -3.17 38.79
CA ARG A 396 -21.62 -3.35 37.34
C ARG A 396 -20.97 -4.66 36.93
N ARG A 397 -21.80 -5.70 36.71
CA ARG A 397 -21.32 -6.96 36.17
C ARG A 397 -20.98 -6.80 34.68
N ILE A 398 -19.98 -7.49 34.22
CA ILE A 398 -19.54 -7.45 32.79
C ILE A 398 -20.71 -7.72 31.84
N TRP A 399 -21.48 -8.78 32.09
CA TRP A 399 -22.62 -9.14 31.25
C TRP A 399 -23.71 -8.07 31.22
N ASP A 400 -24.07 -7.51 32.37
CA ASP A 400 -25.10 -6.46 32.48
C ASP A 400 -24.64 -5.17 31.78
N THR A 401 -23.35 -4.83 31.92
CA THR A 401 -22.74 -3.69 31.24
C THR A 401 -22.77 -3.89 29.74
N PHE A 402 -22.34 -5.07 29.25
CA PHE A 402 -22.39 -5.42 27.85
C PHE A 402 -23.81 -5.32 27.29
N MET A 403 -24.80 -5.94 27.94
CA MET A 403 -26.19 -5.91 27.48
C MET A 403 -26.78 -4.52 27.42
N LYS A 404 -26.34 -3.58 28.28
CA LYS A 404 -26.77 -2.17 28.29
C LYS A 404 -26.07 -1.32 27.24
N THR A 405 -24.87 -1.73 26.78
CA THR A 405 -24.03 -0.93 25.88
C THR A 405 -24.00 -1.46 24.45
N LYS A 406 -24.45 -2.69 24.18
CA LYS A 406 -24.42 -3.31 22.85
C LYS A 406 -25.26 -2.61 21.78
N GLY A 407 -26.07 -1.64 22.16
CA GLY A 407 -26.91 -0.89 21.23
C GLY A 407 -27.88 -1.81 20.46
N LYS A 408 -27.90 -1.68 19.15
CA LYS A 408 -28.74 -2.47 18.22
C LYS A 408 -28.13 -3.85 17.89
N LEU A 409 -26.86 -4.11 18.28
CA LEU A 409 -26.21 -5.37 17.98
C LEU A 409 -26.92 -6.55 18.67
N THR A 410 -27.17 -7.62 17.91
CA THR A 410 -27.66 -8.88 18.43
C THR A 410 -26.51 -9.86 18.66
N LEU A 411 -26.70 -10.88 19.48
CA LEU A 411 -25.72 -11.96 19.65
C LEU A 411 -25.46 -12.69 18.33
N VAL A 412 -26.47 -12.77 17.46
CA VAL A 412 -26.35 -13.35 16.12
C VAL A 412 -25.45 -12.50 15.23
N ASP A 413 -25.56 -11.16 15.28
CA ASP A 413 -24.67 -10.26 14.54
C ASP A 413 -23.23 -10.43 15.00
N LEU A 414 -23.00 -10.45 16.32
CA LEU A 414 -21.66 -10.63 16.89
C LEU A 414 -21.04 -11.96 16.45
N THR A 415 -21.78 -13.07 16.55
CA THR A 415 -21.29 -14.39 16.16
C THR A 415 -21.00 -14.46 14.66
N ARG A 416 -21.92 -13.96 13.83
CA ARG A 416 -21.77 -13.96 12.37
C ARG A 416 -20.57 -13.15 11.92
N ASP A 417 -20.41 -11.94 12.46
CA ASP A 417 -19.35 -11.03 12.06
C ASP A 417 -17.98 -11.52 12.58
N ALA A 418 -17.93 -12.07 13.80
CA ALA A 418 -16.71 -12.71 14.32
C ALA A 418 -16.30 -13.91 13.46
N LEU A 419 -17.23 -14.79 13.10
CA LEU A 419 -16.95 -15.90 12.18
C LEU A 419 -16.50 -15.40 10.81
N SER A 420 -17.12 -14.37 10.28
CA SER A 420 -16.71 -13.78 9.01
C SER A 420 -15.27 -13.25 9.04
N LEU A 421 -14.85 -12.59 10.12
CA LEU A 421 -13.48 -12.14 10.30
C LEU A 421 -12.51 -13.32 10.41
N VAL A 422 -12.78 -14.26 11.32
CA VAL A 422 -11.91 -15.43 11.57
C VAL A 422 -11.72 -16.31 10.33
N MET A 423 -12.76 -16.45 9.49
CA MET A 423 -12.69 -17.29 8.29
C MET A 423 -12.12 -16.61 7.06
N ASN A 424 -12.00 -15.28 7.03
CA ASN A 424 -11.61 -14.55 5.82
C ASN A 424 -10.36 -13.64 6.02
N LEU A 425 -9.92 -13.45 7.26
CA LEU A 425 -8.67 -12.76 7.64
C LEU A 425 -7.72 -13.74 8.33
#